data_33301d50a4f2deef99331c6f7bc25642
#
_entry.id   33301d50a4f2deef99331c6f7bc25642
#
_cell.length_a   1.000
_cell.length_b   1.000
_cell.length_c   1.000
_cell.angle_alpha   90.00
_cell.angle_beta   90.00
_cell.angle_gamma   90.00
#
_symmetry.space_group_name_H-M   'P 1'
#
loop_
_entity.id
_entity.type
_entity.pdbx_description
1 polymer ?
#
loop_
_entity_poly.entity_id
_entity_poly.type
_entity_poly.pdbx_seq_one_letter_code
_entity_poly.pdbx_strand_id
1 'polypeptide(L)'
;MRRAGWRLRASARSVPEARRNITTTLREWGLDGMVDTARLLTSELVTNAVLHARTEMTLTVEEQGRGVRIGVTDSSPVSPALRHHSATATTGRGLRLLNQLADAWNVTADNGGKTVWFSLTSDRDPWAGYDSDSYAEAEA
;
A
#
# COMPACT_ATOMS: atom_id res chain seq x y z
N MET A 1 0.33 -16.76 -12.66
CA MET A 1 1.10 -15.93 -11.73
C MET A 1 0.57 -16.06 -10.32
N ARG A 2 1.45 -15.91 -9.35
CA ARG A 2 1.07 -16.10 -7.95
C ARG A 2 0.22 -14.96 -7.44
N ARG A 3 -0.68 -15.30 -6.55
CA ARG A 3 -1.63 -14.34 -5.99
C ARG A 3 -1.99 -14.77 -4.58
N ALA A 4 -2.20 -13.80 -3.69
CA ALA A 4 -2.68 -14.04 -2.34
C ALA A 4 -3.60 -12.92 -1.90
N GLY A 5 -4.48 -13.21 -0.94
CA GLY A 5 -5.41 -12.21 -0.44
C GLY A 5 -5.90 -12.56 0.95
N TRP A 6 -6.26 -11.53 1.70
CA TRP A 6 -6.73 -11.66 3.07
C TRP A 6 -7.84 -10.67 3.35
N ARG A 7 -8.83 -11.11 4.10
CA ARG A 7 -9.85 -10.21 4.63
C ARG A 7 -9.36 -9.66 5.97
N LEU A 8 -9.48 -8.37 6.12
CA LEU A 8 -9.05 -7.67 7.34
C LEU A 8 -10.21 -6.88 7.91
N ARG A 9 -10.27 -6.81 9.22
CA ARG A 9 -11.27 -6.01 9.92
C ARG A 9 -10.87 -4.54 9.95
N ALA A 10 -11.86 -3.66 10.13
CA ALA A 10 -11.62 -2.23 10.31
C ALA A 10 -11.11 -1.97 11.74
N SER A 11 -9.92 -2.44 12.03
CA SER A 11 -9.31 -2.40 13.35
C SER A 11 -7.85 -2.06 13.22
N ALA A 12 -7.31 -1.37 14.22
CA ALA A 12 -5.89 -1.04 14.26
C ALA A 12 -5.00 -2.29 14.21
N ARG A 13 -5.50 -3.43 14.69
CA ARG A 13 -4.77 -4.70 14.64
C ARG A 13 -4.52 -5.19 13.22
N SER A 14 -5.32 -4.72 12.27
CA SER A 14 -5.16 -5.11 10.87
C SER A 14 -3.89 -4.56 10.25
N VAL A 15 -3.34 -3.48 10.79
CA VAL A 15 -2.12 -2.89 10.25
C VAL A 15 -0.91 -3.81 10.43
N PRO A 16 -0.57 -4.27 11.65
CA PRO A 16 0.53 -5.22 11.79
C PRO A 16 0.25 -6.57 11.13
N GLU A 17 -1.01 -7.01 11.10
CA GLU A 17 -1.38 -8.23 10.40
C GLU A 17 -1.08 -8.13 8.90
N ALA A 18 -1.47 -7.02 8.28
CA ALA A 18 -1.18 -6.78 6.87
C ALA A 18 0.32 -6.79 6.58
N ARG A 19 1.11 -6.14 7.44
CA ARG A 19 2.57 -6.13 7.28
C ARG A 19 3.16 -7.53 7.34
N ARG A 20 2.70 -8.36 8.26
CA ARG A 20 3.18 -9.74 8.37
C ARG A 20 2.81 -10.55 7.13
N ASN A 21 1.59 -10.42 6.67
CA ASN A 21 1.11 -11.16 5.51
C ASN A 21 1.90 -10.79 4.26
N ILE A 22 2.13 -9.52 4.02
CA ILE A 22 2.91 -9.05 2.88
C ILE A 22 4.36 -9.52 2.99
N THR A 23 4.97 -9.38 4.16
CA THR A 23 6.35 -9.80 4.38
C THR A 23 6.54 -11.28 4.08
N THR A 24 5.68 -12.12 4.66
CA THR A 24 5.77 -13.56 4.48
C THR A 24 5.58 -13.95 3.02
N THR A 25 4.58 -13.36 2.37
CA THR A 25 4.27 -13.68 0.97
C THR A 25 5.39 -13.28 0.03
N LEU A 26 5.91 -12.08 0.17
CA LEU A 26 6.99 -11.60 -0.71
C LEU A 26 8.27 -12.43 -0.52
N ARG A 27 8.58 -12.82 0.72
CA ARG A 27 9.72 -13.69 0.98
C ARG A 27 9.54 -15.07 0.37
N GLU A 28 8.35 -15.64 0.49
CA GLU A 28 8.03 -16.92 -0.14
C GLU A 28 8.17 -16.85 -1.66
N TRP A 29 7.88 -15.69 -2.24
CA TRP A 29 7.98 -15.50 -3.68
C TRP A 29 9.39 -15.09 -4.14
N GLY A 30 10.34 -15.00 -3.20
CA GLY A 30 11.71 -14.60 -3.54
C GLY A 30 11.87 -13.12 -3.87
N LEU A 31 10.98 -12.28 -3.36
CA LEU A 31 10.96 -10.85 -3.63
C LEU A 31 11.40 -10.05 -2.40
N ASP A 32 12.43 -10.52 -1.73
CA ASP A 32 12.90 -9.93 -0.46
C ASP A 32 13.28 -8.46 -0.60
N GLY A 33 13.79 -8.06 -1.75
CA GLY A 33 14.18 -6.67 -1.98
C GLY A 33 13.04 -5.67 -1.99
N MET A 34 11.81 -6.14 -2.11
CA MET A 34 10.62 -5.28 -2.10
C MET A 34 9.96 -5.20 -0.73
N VAL A 35 10.38 -6.01 0.23
CA VAL A 35 9.66 -6.16 1.51
C VAL A 35 9.53 -4.84 2.26
N ASP A 36 10.62 -4.11 2.42
CA ASP A 36 10.58 -2.88 3.21
C ASP A 36 9.65 -1.83 2.61
N THR A 37 9.74 -1.62 1.31
CA THR A 37 8.89 -0.66 0.61
C THR A 37 7.43 -1.12 0.64
N ALA A 38 7.19 -2.39 0.36
CA ALA A 38 5.84 -2.94 0.35
C ALA A 38 5.19 -2.84 1.72
N ARG A 39 5.92 -3.14 2.79
CA ARG A 39 5.42 -3.02 4.16
C ARG A 39 5.01 -1.60 4.50
N LEU A 40 5.86 -0.64 4.14
CA LEU A 40 5.60 0.76 4.44
C LEU A 40 4.34 1.24 3.71
N LEU A 41 4.25 0.99 2.41
CA LEU A 41 3.10 1.43 1.63
C LEU A 41 1.82 0.70 2.03
N THR A 42 1.90 -0.60 2.30
CA THR A 42 0.76 -1.37 2.79
C THR A 42 0.25 -0.82 4.11
N SER A 43 1.15 -0.49 5.03
CA SER A 43 0.77 0.10 6.31
C SER A 43 -0.01 1.39 6.12
N GLU A 44 0.42 2.24 5.20
CA GLU A 44 -0.28 3.50 4.92
C GLU A 44 -1.67 3.26 4.33
N LEU A 45 -1.80 2.32 3.38
CA LEU A 45 -3.09 2.02 2.77
C LEU A 45 -4.06 1.40 3.77
N VAL A 46 -3.60 0.45 4.58
CA VAL A 46 -4.47 -0.21 5.56
C VAL A 46 -4.86 0.77 6.66
N THR A 47 -3.94 1.60 7.13
CA THR A 47 -4.24 2.64 8.12
C THR A 47 -5.33 3.57 7.61
N ASN A 48 -5.21 4.02 6.36
CA ASN A 48 -6.21 4.88 5.75
C ASN A 48 -7.58 4.21 5.68
N ALA A 49 -7.62 2.95 5.30
CA ALA A 49 -8.88 2.21 5.24
C ALA A 49 -9.50 2.04 6.62
N VAL A 50 -8.70 1.74 7.63
CA VAL A 50 -9.19 1.62 9.02
C VAL A 50 -9.80 2.93 9.52
N LEU A 51 -9.12 4.05 9.25
CA LEU A 51 -9.55 5.34 9.75
C LEU A 51 -10.76 5.92 9.00
N HIS A 52 -10.83 5.67 7.69
CA HIS A 52 -11.78 6.39 6.83
C HIS A 52 -12.90 5.52 6.27
N ALA A 53 -12.61 4.30 5.87
CA ALA A 53 -13.64 3.42 5.33
C ALA A 53 -14.49 2.80 6.43
N ARG A 54 -13.87 2.37 7.50
CA ARG A 54 -14.51 1.71 8.66
C ARG A 54 -15.32 0.49 8.27
N THR A 55 -14.92 -0.17 7.20
CA THR A 55 -15.53 -1.42 6.74
C THR A 55 -14.47 -2.50 6.70
N GLU A 56 -14.91 -3.75 6.58
CA GLU A 56 -13.97 -4.82 6.26
C GLU A 56 -13.28 -4.47 4.95
N MET A 57 -12.05 -4.90 4.83
CA MET A 57 -11.26 -4.66 3.64
C MET A 57 -10.61 -5.97 3.17
N THR A 58 -10.23 -6.01 1.91
CA THR A 58 -9.46 -7.11 1.36
C THR A 58 -8.10 -6.59 0.92
N LEU A 59 -7.06 -7.21 1.45
CA LEU A 59 -5.69 -6.96 1.03
C LEU A 59 -5.33 -8.02 0.00
N THR A 60 -4.84 -7.59 -1.16
CA THR A 60 -4.42 -8.51 -2.23
C THR A 60 -3.00 -8.21 -2.65
N VAL A 61 -2.30 -9.26 -3.06
CA VAL A 61 -1.00 -9.14 -3.68
C VAL A 61 -0.95 -10.05 -4.89
N GLU A 62 -0.52 -9.53 -6.03
CA GLU A 62 -0.42 -10.26 -7.27
C GLU A 62 0.96 -10.10 -7.86
N GLU A 63 1.55 -11.22 -8.29
CA GLU A 63 2.80 -11.17 -9.04
C GLU A 63 2.53 -10.62 -10.43
N GLN A 64 3.33 -9.66 -10.86
CA GLN A 64 3.22 -9.07 -12.19
C GLN A 64 4.62 -8.92 -12.78
N GLY A 65 4.93 -9.73 -13.78
CA GLY A 65 6.25 -9.68 -14.41
C GLY A 65 7.36 -9.82 -13.37
N ARG A 66 8.17 -8.79 -13.22
CA ARG A 66 9.28 -8.76 -12.25
C ARG A 66 8.91 -8.08 -10.95
N GLY A 67 7.65 -7.91 -10.68
CA GLY A 67 7.23 -7.19 -9.52
C GLY A 67 5.92 -7.69 -8.96
N VAL A 68 5.27 -6.83 -8.20
CA VAL A 68 4.00 -7.11 -7.55
C VAL A 68 3.08 -5.92 -7.65
N ARG A 69 1.79 -6.22 -7.56
CA ARG A 69 0.74 -5.23 -7.38
C ARG A 69 0.03 -5.55 -6.09
N ILE A 70 -0.06 -4.56 -5.22
CA ILE A 70 -0.70 -4.70 -3.91
C ILE A 70 -1.87 -3.74 -3.85
N GLY A 71 -3.01 -4.22 -3.38
CA GLY A 71 -4.22 -3.41 -3.30
C GLY A 71 -4.98 -3.63 -2.01
N VAL A 72 -5.67 -2.59 -1.58
CA VAL A 72 -6.60 -2.63 -0.45
C VAL A 72 -7.96 -2.21 -0.98
N THR A 73 -8.92 -3.13 -0.91
CA THR A 73 -10.28 -2.92 -1.36
C THR A 73 -11.19 -2.80 -0.15
N ASP A 74 -11.99 -1.75 -0.09
CA ASP A 74 -13.00 -1.59 0.95
C ASP A 74 -14.37 -1.35 0.31
N SER A 75 -15.43 -1.35 1.14
CA SER A 75 -16.80 -1.23 0.68
C SER A 75 -17.33 0.20 0.74
N SER A 76 -16.50 1.17 1.11
CA SER A 76 -16.97 2.54 1.18
C SER A 76 -17.06 3.15 -0.20
N PRO A 77 -18.08 3.99 -0.47
CA PRO A 77 -18.18 4.64 -1.77
C PRO A 77 -17.09 5.70 -1.92
N VAL A 78 -16.57 5.82 -3.14
CA VAL A 78 -15.60 6.87 -3.46
C VAL A 78 -16.38 8.11 -3.88
N SER A 79 -16.38 9.12 -3.02
CA SER A 79 -16.92 10.43 -3.40
C SER A 79 -15.85 11.22 -4.16
N PRO A 80 -16.26 12.19 -5.00
CA PRO A 80 -15.27 13.07 -5.64
C PRO A 80 -14.40 13.81 -4.63
N ALA A 81 -14.97 14.21 -3.50
CA ALA A 81 -14.23 14.85 -2.43
C ALA A 81 -13.17 13.91 -1.87
N LEU A 82 -13.51 12.64 -1.71
CA LEU A 82 -12.58 11.66 -1.20
C LEU A 82 -11.42 11.40 -2.16
N ARG A 83 -11.70 11.42 -3.47
CA ARG A 83 -10.63 11.28 -4.46
C ARG A 83 -9.61 12.42 -4.35
N HIS A 84 -10.08 13.62 -4.12
CA HIS A 84 -9.20 14.78 -3.98
C HIS A 84 -8.51 14.80 -2.64
N HIS A 85 -9.22 14.44 -1.59
CA HIS A 85 -8.76 14.64 -0.22
C HIS A 85 -8.25 13.37 0.44
N SER A 86 -8.44 12.20 -0.15
CA SER A 86 -7.91 10.97 0.43
C SER A 86 -6.41 11.06 0.65
N ALA A 87 -5.74 11.73 -0.26
CA ALA A 87 -4.31 11.93 -0.19
C ALA A 87 -3.92 13.04 0.79
N THR A 88 -4.78 14.04 0.98
CA THR A 88 -4.48 15.17 1.85
C THR A 88 -5.14 15.07 3.21
N ALA A 89 -6.31 14.44 3.28
CA ALA A 89 -7.06 14.33 4.52
C ALA A 89 -6.53 13.21 5.41
N THR A 90 -5.97 12.16 4.84
CA THR A 90 -5.46 11.06 5.63
C THR A 90 -4.07 11.32 6.13
N THR A 91 -3.13 11.44 5.26
CA THR A 91 -1.81 11.99 5.56
C THR A 91 -1.23 12.41 4.23
N GLY A 92 -0.79 13.62 4.09
CA GLY A 92 0.00 14.03 2.94
C GLY A 92 1.23 13.12 2.77
N ARG A 93 1.63 12.45 3.83
CA ARG A 93 2.72 11.49 3.83
C ARG A 93 2.41 10.26 3.00
N GLY A 94 1.20 9.69 3.13
CA GLY A 94 0.83 8.47 2.39
C GLY A 94 0.92 8.69 0.88
N LEU A 95 0.37 9.79 0.38
CA LEU A 95 0.45 10.11 -1.04
C LEU A 95 1.89 10.37 -1.47
N ARG A 96 2.65 11.09 -0.67
CA ARG A 96 4.05 11.35 -0.95
C ARG A 96 4.85 10.06 -1.08
N LEU A 97 4.63 9.13 -0.16
CA LEU A 97 5.31 7.84 -0.19
C LEU A 97 4.94 7.04 -1.43
N LEU A 98 3.65 7.02 -1.80
CA LEU A 98 3.23 6.37 -3.03
C LEU A 98 3.91 6.98 -4.25
N ASN A 99 3.96 8.31 -4.34
CA ASN A 99 4.59 8.98 -5.47
C ASN A 99 6.09 8.74 -5.54
N GLN A 100 6.75 8.63 -4.39
CA GLN A 100 8.20 8.45 -4.35
C GLN A 100 8.62 6.98 -4.53
N LEU A 101 7.89 6.06 -3.95
CA LEU A 101 8.35 4.68 -3.79
C LEU A 101 7.66 3.69 -4.70
N ALA A 102 6.44 3.96 -5.14
CA ALA A 102 5.72 3.06 -6.03
C ALA A 102 6.05 3.37 -7.49
N ASP A 103 6.07 2.34 -8.33
CA ASP A 103 6.21 2.53 -9.78
C ASP A 103 4.94 3.11 -10.37
N ALA A 104 3.80 2.67 -9.86
CA ALA A 104 2.49 3.18 -10.23
C ALA A 104 1.56 3.00 -9.05
N TRP A 105 0.54 3.83 -8.97
CA TRP A 105 -0.53 3.68 -7.99
C TRP A 105 -1.78 4.38 -8.50
N ASN A 106 -2.92 3.94 -8.03
CA ASN A 106 -4.18 4.58 -8.40
C ASN A 106 -5.29 4.16 -7.44
N VAL A 107 -6.40 4.84 -7.56
CA VAL A 107 -7.64 4.50 -6.86
C VAL A 107 -8.67 4.17 -7.92
N THR A 108 -9.25 2.97 -7.84
CA THR A 108 -10.30 2.55 -8.74
C THR A 108 -11.60 2.39 -7.96
N ALA A 109 -12.70 2.89 -8.51
CA ALA A 109 -14.02 2.73 -7.94
C ALA A 109 -14.70 1.54 -8.58
N ASP A 110 -15.41 0.77 -7.78
CA ASP A 110 -16.19 -0.36 -8.22
C ASP A 110 -17.54 -0.31 -7.53
N ASN A 111 -18.42 -1.27 -7.82
CA ASN A 111 -19.79 -1.30 -7.31
C ASN A 111 -19.88 -1.18 -5.81
N GLY A 112 -20.04 0.06 -5.32
CA GLY A 112 -20.16 0.32 -3.89
C GLY A 112 -18.87 0.32 -3.09
N GLY A 113 -17.71 0.29 -3.76
CA GLY A 113 -16.44 0.24 -3.06
C GLY A 113 -15.32 0.88 -3.85
N LYS A 114 -14.12 0.78 -3.30
CA LYS A 114 -12.92 1.29 -3.95
C LYS A 114 -11.73 0.39 -3.67
N THR A 115 -10.76 0.41 -4.58
CA THR A 115 -9.46 -0.22 -4.38
C THR A 115 -8.38 0.83 -4.55
N VAL A 116 -7.53 0.94 -3.55
CA VAL A 116 -6.28 1.71 -3.67
C VAL A 116 -5.18 0.68 -3.90
N TRP A 117 -4.41 0.85 -4.96
CA TRP A 117 -3.37 -0.11 -5.30
C TRP A 117 -2.08 0.58 -5.67
N PHE A 118 -0.98 -0.14 -5.52
CA PHE A 118 0.34 0.28 -5.99
C PHE A 118 1.09 -0.90 -6.57
N SER A 119 2.05 -0.62 -7.43
CA SER A 119 2.93 -1.64 -7.99
C SER A 119 4.39 -1.31 -7.72
N LEU A 120 5.17 -2.37 -7.56
CA LEU A 120 6.61 -2.29 -7.37
C LEU A 120 7.27 -3.27 -8.33
N THR A 121 8.44 -2.91 -8.86
CA THR A 121 9.22 -3.81 -9.70
C THR A 121 10.56 -4.10 -9.06
N SER A 122 11.10 -5.28 -9.32
CA SER A 122 12.40 -5.67 -8.78
C SER A 122 13.56 -4.97 -9.45
N ASP A 123 13.34 -4.43 -10.65
CA ASP A 123 14.39 -3.75 -11.41
C ASP A 123 14.61 -2.32 -10.95
N ARG A 124 13.67 -1.78 -10.23
CA ARG A 124 13.74 -0.42 -9.74
C ARG A 124 14.11 -0.42 -8.26
N ASP A 125 15.10 0.38 -7.91
CA ASP A 125 15.38 0.68 -6.51
C ASP A 125 14.64 1.95 -6.14
N PRO A 126 13.51 1.85 -5.41
CA PRO A 126 12.73 3.05 -5.07
C PRO A 126 13.50 3.97 -4.12
N TRP A 127 14.58 3.46 -3.53
CA TRP A 127 15.43 4.24 -2.64
C TRP A 127 16.62 4.84 -3.36
N ALA A 128 16.74 4.61 -4.68
CA ALA A 128 17.81 5.20 -5.47
C ALA A 128 17.70 6.72 -5.42
N GLY A 129 18.79 7.38 -5.13
CA GLY A 129 18.79 8.83 -4.96
C GLY A 129 18.53 9.29 -3.53
N TYR A 130 18.09 8.41 -2.64
CA TYR A 130 18.03 8.71 -1.23
C TYR A 130 19.41 8.53 -0.63
N ASP A 131 19.91 9.62 -0.09
CA ASP A 131 21.11 9.57 0.73
C ASP A 131 20.66 9.23 2.15
N SER A 132 21.29 8.25 2.76
CA SER A 132 20.98 7.86 4.14
C SER A 132 21.11 9.05 5.10
N ASP A 133 22.08 9.90 4.85
CA ASP A 133 22.29 11.08 5.68
C ASP A 133 21.16 12.09 5.53
N SER A 134 20.69 12.30 4.28
CA SER A 134 19.54 13.18 4.03
C SER A 134 18.29 12.66 4.69
N TYR A 135 18.06 11.37 4.65
CA TYR A 135 16.91 10.75 5.29
C TYR A 135 16.97 10.89 6.80
N ALA A 136 18.12 10.66 7.38
CA ALA A 136 18.31 10.81 8.82
C ALA A 136 18.10 12.26 9.26
N GLU A 137 18.58 13.20 8.48
CA GLU A 137 18.36 14.62 8.76
C GLU A 137 16.89 15.01 8.70
N ALA A 138 16.13 14.42 7.78
CA ALA A 138 14.71 14.70 7.66
C ALA A 138 13.92 14.20 8.87
N GLU A 139 14.40 13.18 9.56
CA GLU A 139 13.75 12.65 10.77
C GLU A 139 14.21 13.35 12.04
N ALA A 140 15.36 13.98 11.99
CA ALA A 140 15.88 14.73 13.12
C ALA A 140 15.21 16.09 13.22
#